data_64715fd107a2060ffd0bc62e1e72bae4
#
_entry.id   64715fd107a2060ffd0bc62e1e72bae4
#
_cell.length_a   1.000
_cell.length_b   1.000
_cell.length_c   1.000
_cell.angle_alpha   90.00
_cell.angle_beta   90.00
_cell.angle_gamma   90.00
#
_symmetry.space_group_name_H-M   'P 1'
#
loop_
_entity.id
_entity.type
_entity.pdbx_description
1 polymer ?
#
loop_
_entity_poly.entity_id
_entity_poly.type
_entity_poly.pdbx_seq_one_letter_code
_entity_poly.pdbx_strand_id
1 'polypeptide(L)'
;MKNILNNRWLTLFTVLLLIANIVTLTMLWTHRSGEGRLEGKMPLPLPPGQVFEFISHELILDSVQQEAYRKLRDEQQGSQRSVQDSLKKMKDAFFALLQQPAVADSLSQTAARRIGELEQHMELVTFRHFQKVRALCNPEQKQKFDTIIQDVLKRMGPPKNRMGPPPPPGDEKDRPMRYPPPPGQAHEPPGVRPPLDNN
;
A
#
# COMPACT_ATOMS: atom_id res chain seq x y z
N MET A 1 22.55 56.13 -33.41
CA MET A 1 22.80 54.72 -33.74
C MET A 1 23.57 54.00 -32.60
N LYS A 2 22.97 53.93 -31.37
CA LYS A 2 23.66 53.34 -30.18
C LYS A 2 22.98 52.14 -29.58
N ASN A 3 21.91 51.60 -30.19
CA ASN A 3 21.10 50.56 -29.56
C ASN A 3 21.30 49.12 -30.12
N ILE A 4 22.16 48.96 -31.15
CA ILE A 4 22.33 47.62 -31.77
C ILE A 4 23.44 46.80 -31.07
N LEU A 5 24.42 47.46 -30.44
CA LEU A 5 25.47 46.76 -29.68
C LEU A 5 24.99 46.22 -28.33
N ASN A 6 24.04 46.90 -27.68
CA ASN A 6 23.44 46.43 -26.41
C ASN A 6 22.53 45.19 -26.61
N ASN A 7 21.90 45.05 -27.77
CA ASN A 7 21.02 43.91 -28.05
C ASN A 7 21.79 42.58 -28.25
N ARG A 8 23.00 42.64 -28.81
CA ARG A 8 23.82 41.43 -29.03
C ARG A 8 24.33 40.83 -27.70
N TRP A 9 24.73 41.68 -26.77
CA TRP A 9 25.15 41.26 -25.44
C TRP A 9 23.95 40.75 -24.63
N LEU A 10 22.81 41.39 -24.77
CA LEU A 10 21.57 40.94 -24.13
C LEU A 10 21.12 39.58 -24.69
N THR A 11 21.18 39.37 -26.01
CA THR A 11 20.87 38.11 -26.67
C THR A 11 21.83 37.00 -26.27
N LEU A 12 23.14 37.29 -26.21
CA LEU A 12 24.13 36.33 -25.71
C LEU A 12 23.88 35.94 -24.26
N PHE A 13 23.51 36.91 -23.41
CA PHE A 13 23.20 36.64 -22.00
C PHE A 13 21.93 35.79 -21.84
N THR A 14 20.87 36.07 -22.60
CA THR A 14 19.65 35.26 -22.59
C THR A 14 19.85 33.84 -23.11
N VAL A 15 20.67 33.67 -24.16
CA VAL A 15 21.03 32.34 -24.70
C VAL A 15 21.85 31.56 -23.68
N LEU A 16 22.83 32.19 -23.03
CA LEU A 16 23.62 31.55 -21.96
C LEU A 16 22.77 31.12 -20.79
N LEU A 17 21.80 31.96 -20.39
CA LEU A 17 20.88 31.69 -19.29
C LEU A 17 19.89 30.55 -19.62
N LEU A 18 19.45 30.46 -20.88
CA LEU A 18 18.64 29.35 -21.38
C LEU A 18 19.43 28.03 -21.38
N ILE A 19 20.67 28.04 -21.83
CA ILE A 19 21.54 26.86 -21.82
C ILE A 19 21.79 26.41 -20.37
N ALA A 20 22.10 27.35 -19.46
CA ALA A 20 22.28 27.04 -18.05
C ALA A 20 21.01 26.41 -17.42
N ASN A 21 19.82 26.93 -17.74
CA ASN A 21 18.55 26.36 -17.30
C ASN A 21 18.30 24.94 -17.85
N ILE A 22 18.60 24.72 -19.14
CA ILE A 22 18.46 23.39 -19.77
C ILE A 22 19.42 22.40 -19.10
N VAL A 23 20.67 22.78 -18.87
CA VAL A 23 21.67 21.94 -18.18
C VAL A 23 21.24 21.66 -16.75
N THR A 24 20.71 22.65 -16.03
CA THR A 24 20.19 22.43 -14.65
C THR A 24 18.97 21.53 -14.62
N LEU A 25 18.05 21.71 -15.58
CA LEU A 25 16.86 20.85 -15.71
C LEU A 25 17.24 19.42 -16.11
N THR A 26 18.16 19.22 -17.02
CA THR A 26 18.64 17.89 -17.40
C THR A 26 19.42 17.23 -16.26
N MET A 27 20.23 17.98 -15.54
CA MET A 27 20.94 17.48 -14.35
C MET A 27 19.98 17.11 -13.21
N LEU A 28 18.96 17.92 -12.96
CA LEU A 28 17.88 17.59 -12.01
C LEU A 28 17.07 16.36 -12.46
N TRP A 29 16.83 16.21 -13.76
CA TRP A 29 16.11 15.07 -14.32
C TRP A 29 16.91 13.77 -14.24
N THR A 30 18.20 13.82 -14.58
CA THR A 30 19.11 12.66 -14.50
C THR A 30 19.45 12.30 -13.06
N HIS A 31 19.62 13.26 -12.14
CA HIS A 31 19.76 13.01 -10.71
C HIS A 31 18.47 12.46 -10.09
N ARG A 32 17.32 12.89 -10.57
CA ARG A 32 16.03 12.36 -10.09
C ARG A 32 15.75 10.92 -10.53
N SER A 33 16.45 10.45 -11.58
CA SER A 33 16.34 9.07 -12.07
C SER A 33 17.33 8.10 -11.41
N GLY A 34 18.31 8.59 -10.67
CA GLY A 34 19.43 7.78 -10.16
C GLY A 34 19.59 7.67 -8.64
N GLU A 35 18.99 8.56 -7.86
CA GLU A 35 19.13 8.52 -6.40
C GLU A 35 17.79 8.78 -5.72
N GLY A 36 16.96 7.76 -5.70
CA GLY A 36 15.83 7.65 -4.76
C GLY A 36 16.36 7.49 -3.34
N ARG A 37 17.01 8.51 -2.78
CA ARG A 37 17.36 8.57 -1.37
C ARG A 37 16.07 8.64 -0.57
N LEU A 38 15.69 7.49 0.00
CA LEU A 38 14.52 7.29 0.83
C LEU A 38 14.76 7.90 2.22
N GLU A 39 14.76 9.22 2.32
CA GLU A 39 14.58 9.89 3.59
C GLU A 39 13.14 10.40 3.71
N GLY A 40 12.35 9.76 4.53
CA GLY A 40 11.17 10.33 5.14
C GLY A 40 9.82 10.22 4.41
N LYS A 41 9.69 9.53 3.26
CA LYS A 41 8.37 9.21 2.68
C LYS A 41 8.01 7.77 3.01
N MET A 42 6.85 7.56 3.61
CA MET A 42 6.27 6.22 3.79
C MET A 42 6.41 5.43 2.48
N PRO A 43 7.00 4.21 2.52
CA PRO A 43 7.25 3.46 1.30
C PRO A 43 5.92 3.16 0.61
N LEU A 44 5.80 3.58 -0.66
CA LEU A 44 4.71 3.13 -1.53
C LEU A 44 4.72 1.60 -1.59
N PRO A 45 3.55 0.94 -1.67
CA PRO A 45 3.48 -0.49 -1.91
C PRO A 45 4.31 -0.85 -3.15
N LEU A 46 5.20 -1.82 -3.02
CA LEU A 46 5.98 -2.30 -4.16
C LEU A 46 5.03 -3.04 -5.11
N PRO A 47 5.02 -2.74 -6.41
CA PRO A 47 4.36 -3.57 -7.39
C PRO A 47 4.86 -5.02 -7.31
N PRO A 48 4.02 -6.03 -7.61
CA PRO A 48 4.37 -7.44 -7.41
C PRO A 48 5.68 -7.92 -8.06
N GLY A 49 6.13 -7.26 -9.15
CA GLY A 49 7.41 -7.58 -9.81
C GLY A 49 8.62 -6.98 -9.11
N GLN A 50 8.46 -5.87 -8.40
CA GLN A 50 9.59 -5.14 -7.79
C GLN A 50 10.13 -5.79 -6.51
N VAL A 51 9.34 -6.62 -5.84
CA VAL A 51 9.80 -7.35 -4.64
C VAL A 51 10.94 -8.31 -5.00
N PHE A 52 10.83 -9.01 -6.14
CA PHE A 52 11.89 -9.90 -6.62
C PHE A 52 13.19 -9.14 -6.87
N GLU A 53 13.11 -8.04 -7.62
CA GLU A 53 14.28 -7.22 -7.95
C GLU A 53 14.91 -6.63 -6.68
N PHE A 54 14.09 -6.12 -5.77
CA PHE A 54 14.53 -5.57 -4.49
C PHE A 54 15.29 -6.61 -3.67
N ILE A 55 14.71 -7.80 -3.44
CA ILE A 55 15.36 -8.85 -2.65
C ILE A 55 16.63 -9.34 -3.34
N SER A 56 16.61 -9.55 -4.66
CA SER A 56 17.77 -10.01 -5.41
C SER A 56 18.93 -9.02 -5.33
N HIS A 57 18.66 -7.74 -5.44
CA HIS A 57 19.64 -6.66 -5.33
C HIS A 57 20.17 -6.51 -3.91
N GLU A 58 19.29 -6.45 -2.93
CA GLU A 58 19.68 -6.26 -1.52
C GLU A 58 20.51 -7.43 -1.00
N LEU A 59 20.19 -8.65 -1.37
CA LEU A 59 20.94 -9.84 -0.93
C LEU A 59 22.16 -10.13 -1.79
N ILE A 60 22.36 -9.41 -2.90
CA ILE A 60 23.46 -9.66 -3.85
C ILE A 60 23.47 -11.15 -4.23
N LEU A 61 22.30 -11.65 -4.68
CA LEU A 61 22.16 -13.05 -5.09
C LEU A 61 23.00 -13.32 -6.35
N ASP A 62 23.73 -14.43 -6.35
CA ASP A 62 24.42 -14.89 -7.54
C ASP A 62 23.44 -15.39 -8.61
N SER A 63 23.94 -15.70 -9.81
CA SER A 63 23.10 -16.12 -10.95
C SER A 63 22.32 -17.40 -10.69
N VAL A 64 22.89 -18.35 -9.94
CA VAL A 64 22.24 -19.62 -9.58
C VAL A 64 21.12 -19.38 -8.57
N GLN A 65 21.40 -18.57 -7.56
CA GLN A 65 20.41 -18.17 -6.55
C GLN A 65 19.26 -17.37 -7.17
N GLN A 66 19.55 -16.45 -8.10
CA GLN A 66 18.53 -15.67 -8.82
C GLN A 66 17.61 -16.58 -9.64
N GLU A 67 18.15 -17.55 -10.35
CA GLU A 67 17.35 -18.50 -11.12
C GLU A 67 16.49 -19.39 -10.22
N ALA A 68 17.05 -19.88 -9.11
CA ALA A 68 16.30 -20.63 -8.11
C ALA A 68 15.18 -19.78 -7.48
N TYR A 69 15.45 -18.50 -7.16
CA TYR A 69 14.46 -17.60 -6.62
C TYR A 69 13.34 -17.28 -7.64
N ARG A 70 13.69 -17.13 -8.93
CA ARG A 70 12.70 -16.93 -10.00
C ARG A 70 11.71 -18.10 -10.06
N LYS A 71 12.19 -19.34 -9.98
CA LYS A 71 11.32 -20.52 -9.93
C LYS A 71 10.40 -20.51 -8.71
N LEU A 72 10.93 -20.20 -7.53
CA LEU A 72 10.12 -20.08 -6.31
C LEU A 72 9.04 -19.01 -6.41
N ARG A 73 9.34 -17.88 -7.06
CA ARG A 73 8.37 -16.82 -7.33
C ARG A 73 7.24 -17.31 -8.23
N ASP A 74 7.58 -18.01 -9.31
CA ASP A 74 6.59 -18.48 -10.27
C ASP A 74 5.68 -19.56 -9.63
N GLU A 75 6.23 -20.46 -8.82
CA GLU A 75 5.46 -21.42 -8.00
C GLU A 75 4.51 -20.69 -7.04
N GLN A 76 5.01 -19.66 -6.35
CA GLN A 76 4.19 -18.86 -5.42
C GLN A 76 3.05 -18.17 -6.16
N GLN A 77 3.32 -17.52 -7.29
CA GLN A 77 2.29 -16.83 -8.07
C GLN A 77 1.19 -17.79 -8.53
N GLY A 78 1.55 -19.00 -8.99
CA GLY A 78 0.58 -20.02 -9.35
C GLY A 78 -0.30 -20.44 -8.17
N SER A 79 0.32 -20.71 -7.02
CA SER A 79 -0.38 -21.08 -5.79
C SER A 79 -1.29 -19.95 -5.30
N GLN A 80 -0.82 -18.70 -5.29
CA GLN A 80 -1.62 -17.54 -4.88
C GLN A 80 -2.83 -17.34 -5.78
N ARG A 81 -2.69 -17.42 -7.11
CA ARG A 81 -3.80 -17.29 -8.06
C ARG A 81 -4.87 -18.35 -7.78
N SER A 82 -4.47 -19.61 -7.62
CA SER A 82 -5.41 -20.71 -7.32
C SER A 82 -6.19 -20.49 -6.05
N VAL A 83 -5.55 -20.02 -4.98
CA VAL A 83 -6.21 -19.72 -3.70
C VAL A 83 -7.11 -18.49 -3.83
N GLN A 84 -6.67 -17.44 -4.54
CA GLN A 84 -7.48 -16.23 -4.80
C GLN A 84 -8.75 -16.55 -5.59
N ASP A 85 -8.66 -17.38 -6.63
CA ASP A 85 -9.81 -17.82 -7.41
C ASP A 85 -10.81 -18.60 -6.55
N SER A 86 -10.29 -19.48 -5.69
CA SER A 86 -11.12 -20.25 -4.75
C SER A 86 -11.79 -19.33 -3.72
N LEU A 87 -11.04 -18.37 -3.19
CA LEU A 87 -11.53 -17.39 -2.23
C LEU A 87 -12.63 -16.51 -2.85
N LYS A 88 -12.43 -16.04 -4.08
CA LYS A 88 -13.44 -15.28 -4.81
C LYS A 88 -14.72 -16.08 -4.99
N LYS A 89 -14.63 -17.30 -5.52
CA LYS A 89 -15.78 -18.18 -5.71
C LYS A 89 -16.54 -18.43 -4.41
N MET A 90 -15.79 -18.64 -3.30
CA MET A 90 -16.40 -18.89 -2.00
C MET A 90 -17.09 -17.64 -1.44
N LYS A 91 -16.50 -16.45 -1.61
CA LYS A 91 -17.12 -15.16 -1.23
C LYS A 91 -18.37 -14.88 -2.06
N ASP A 92 -18.32 -15.10 -3.36
CA ASP A 92 -19.47 -14.94 -4.25
C ASP A 92 -20.63 -15.87 -3.82
N ALA A 93 -20.35 -17.16 -3.55
CA ALA A 93 -21.33 -18.11 -3.06
C ALA A 93 -21.88 -17.74 -1.68
N PHE A 94 -21.03 -17.26 -0.76
CA PHE A 94 -21.44 -16.81 0.56
C PHE A 94 -22.42 -15.64 0.49
N PHE A 95 -22.11 -14.62 -0.30
CA PHE A 95 -22.99 -13.46 -0.44
C PHE A 95 -24.25 -13.75 -1.28
N ALA A 96 -24.22 -14.75 -2.16
CA ALA A 96 -25.43 -15.22 -2.86
C ALA A 96 -26.48 -15.79 -1.89
N LEU A 97 -26.10 -16.23 -0.69
CA LEU A 97 -27.06 -16.65 0.34
C LEU A 97 -28.04 -15.54 0.75
N LEU A 98 -27.63 -14.28 0.63
CA LEU A 98 -28.50 -13.13 0.95
C LEU A 98 -29.74 -13.03 0.05
N GLN A 99 -29.76 -13.71 -1.09
CA GLN A 99 -30.92 -13.75 -2.00
C GLN A 99 -32.01 -14.73 -1.50
N GLN A 100 -31.71 -15.56 -0.50
CA GLN A 100 -32.67 -16.49 0.09
C GLN A 100 -33.54 -15.78 1.14
N PRO A 101 -34.84 -16.11 1.24
CA PRO A 101 -35.74 -15.48 2.20
C PRO A 101 -35.34 -15.73 3.67
N ALA A 102 -34.70 -16.86 3.94
CA ALA A 102 -34.10 -17.21 5.22
C ALA A 102 -32.86 -18.07 5.02
N VAL A 103 -31.82 -17.77 5.76
CA VAL A 103 -30.54 -18.51 5.75
C VAL A 103 -30.31 -19.06 7.15
N ALA A 104 -30.07 -20.37 7.24
CA ALA A 104 -29.70 -20.99 8.52
C ALA A 104 -28.33 -20.49 8.97
N ASP A 105 -28.21 -20.12 10.25
CA ASP A 105 -26.93 -19.61 10.83
C ASP A 105 -25.78 -20.61 10.66
N SER A 106 -26.07 -21.91 10.76
CA SER A 106 -25.06 -22.96 10.54
C SER A 106 -24.46 -22.93 9.12
N LEU A 107 -25.27 -22.61 8.11
CA LEU A 107 -24.82 -22.51 6.71
C LEU A 107 -23.91 -21.28 6.52
N SER A 108 -24.32 -20.12 7.01
CA SER A 108 -23.53 -18.90 6.94
C SER A 108 -22.20 -19.02 7.70
N GLN A 109 -22.22 -19.61 8.89
CA GLN A 109 -21.01 -19.87 9.68
C GLN A 109 -20.06 -20.86 8.99
N THR A 110 -20.60 -21.92 8.37
CA THR A 110 -19.78 -22.90 7.65
C THR A 110 -19.10 -22.26 6.44
N ALA A 111 -19.82 -21.46 5.66
CA ALA A 111 -19.26 -20.74 4.52
C ALA A 111 -18.21 -19.71 4.96
N ALA A 112 -18.46 -18.95 6.02
CA ALA A 112 -17.50 -18.00 6.58
C ALA A 112 -16.22 -18.70 7.08
N ARG A 113 -16.34 -19.85 7.74
CA ARG A 113 -15.19 -20.65 8.16
C ARG A 113 -14.34 -21.08 6.97
N ARG A 114 -14.99 -21.53 5.88
CA ARG A 114 -14.28 -21.95 4.66
C ARG A 114 -13.51 -20.79 4.02
N ILE A 115 -14.05 -19.58 4.04
CA ILE A 115 -13.36 -18.36 3.63
C ILE A 115 -12.12 -18.14 4.50
N GLY A 116 -12.25 -18.24 5.83
CA GLY A 116 -11.12 -18.11 6.76
C GLY A 116 -10.01 -19.14 6.53
N GLU A 117 -10.35 -20.40 6.22
CA GLU A 117 -9.39 -21.44 5.88
C GLU A 117 -8.59 -21.10 4.59
N LEU A 118 -9.25 -20.53 3.58
CA LEU A 118 -8.59 -20.09 2.36
C LEU A 118 -7.67 -18.87 2.60
N GLU A 119 -8.08 -17.93 3.44
CA GLU A 119 -7.25 -16.80 3.86
C GLU A 119 -6.02 -17.28 4.64
N GLN A 120 -6.20 -18.20 5.59
CA GLN A 120 -5.08 -18.85 6.28
C GLN A 120 -4.14 -19.55 5.29
N HIS A 121 -4.68 -20.25 4.30
CA HIS A 121 -3.86 -20.91 3.28
C HIS A 121 -3.01 -19.91 2.48
N MET A 122 -3.56 -18.74 2.16
CA MET A 122 -2.85 -17.66 1.47
C MET A 122 -1.63 -17.19 2.29
N GLU A 123 -1.80 -16.98 3.59
CA GLU A 123 -0.71 -16.59 4.49
C GLU A 123 0.38 -17.68 4.55
N LEU A 124 -0.01 -18.95 4.62
CA LEU A 124 0.93 -20.06 4.62
C LEU A 124 1.70 -20.19 3.30
N VAL A 125 1.07 -19.90 2.15
CA VAL A 125 1.76 -19.85 0.85
C VAL A 125 2.84 -18.78 0.87
N THR A 126 2.51 -17.58 1.36
CA THR A 126 3.45 -16.47 1.48
C THR A 126 4.60 -16.80 2.45
N PHE A 127 4.29 -17.32 3.63
CA PHE A 127 5.31 -17.70 4.61
C PHE A 127 6.28 -18.75 4.08
N ARG A 128 5.75 -19.82 3.47
CA ARG A 128 6.57 -20.89 2.90
C ARG A 128 7.46 -20.41 1.75
N HIS A 129 6.98 -19.47 0.95
CA HIS A 129 7.79 -18.86 -0.09
C HIS A 129 9.02 -18.17 0.52
N PHE A 130 8.83 -17.27 1.48
CA PHE A 130 9.97 -16.59 2.09
C PHE A 130 10.89 -17.53 2.88
N GLN A 131 10.35 -18.59 3.47
CA GLN A 131 11.16 -19.65 4.07
C GLN A 131 12.07 -20.33 3.05
N LYS A 132 11.54 -20.66 1.86
CA LYS A 132 12.33 -21.25 0.75
C LYS A 132 13.37 -20.24 0.23
N VAL A 133 13.01 -18.97 0.06
CA VAL A 133 13.95 -17.91 -0.35
C VAL A 133 15.11 -17.77 0.65
N ARG A 134 14.80 -17.74 1.94
CA ARG A 134 15.82 -17.72 3.01
C ARG A 134 16.73 -18.94 2.96
N ALA A 135 16.21 -20.10 2.58
CA ALA A 135 17.00 -21.33 2.46
C ALA A 135 18.01 -21.29 1.31
N LEU A 136 17.77 -20.50 0.24
CA LEU A 136 18.73 -20.29 -0.85
C LEU A 136 19.93 -19.44 -0.42
N CYS A 137 19.81 -18.68 0.66
CA CYS A 137 20.80 -17.72 1.10
C CYS A 137 21.96 -18.40 1.85
N ASN A 138 23.17 -17.89 1.66
CA ASN A 138 24.32 -18.19 2.51
C ASN A 138 24.16 -17.56 3.93
N PRO A 139 25.05 -17.85 4.90
CA PRO A 139 24.90 -17.33 6.25
C PRO A 139 24.83 -15.79 6.37
N GLU A 140 25.62 -15.07 5.59
CA GLU A 140 25.65 -13.59 5.59
C GLU A 140 24.37 -13.02 4.96
N GLN A 141 23.95 -13.60 3.82
CA GLN A 141 22.70 -13.23 3.16
C GLN A 141 21.48 -13.52 4.05
N LYS A 142 21.48 -14.59 4.86
CA LYS A 142 20.40 -14.88 5.82
C LYS A 142 20.23 -13.79 6.85
N GLN A 143 21.33 -13.28 7.41
CA GLN A 143 21.27 -12.17 8.38
C GLN A 143 20.68 -10.91 7.74
N LYS A 144 21.11 -10.60 6.52
CA LYS A 144 20.57 -9.46 5.76
C LYS A 144 19.10 -9.68 5.41
N PHE A 145 18.72 -10.88 4.98
CA PHE A 145 17.33 -11.25 4.72
C PHE A 145 16.44 -11.02 5.94
N ASP A 146 16.86 -11.50 7.11
CA ASP A 146 16.11 -11.36 8.36
C ASP A 146 15.88 -9.87 8.74
N THR A 147 16.79 -8.99 8.34
CA THR A 147 16.66 -7.54 8.55
C THR A 147 15.64 -6.91 7.59
N ILE A 148 15.70 -7.26 6.30
CA ILE A 148 14.89 -6.60 5.26
C ILE A 148 13.48 -7.18 5.13
N ILE A 149 13.26 -8.44 5.54
CA ILE A 149 11.98 -9.12 5.32
C ILE A 149 10.80 -8.38 5.97
N GLN A 150 10.99 -7.79 7.14
CA GLN A 150 9.97 -7.02 7.81
C GLN A 150 9.52 -5.80 7.00
N ASP A 151 10.45 -5.15 6.33
CA ASP A 151 10.14 -4.00 5.46
C ASP A 151 9.46 -4.44 4.16
N VAL A 152 9.87 -5.58 3.62
CA VAL A 152 9.20 -6.20 2.46
C VAL A 152 7.74 -6.51 2.79
N LEU A 153 7.48 -7.18 3.92
CA LEU A 153 6.13 -7.54 4.35
C LEU A 153 5.25 -6.30 4.60
N LYS A 154 5.80 -5.26 5.22
CA LYS A 154 5.08 -3.98 5.39
C LYS A 154 4.69 -3.33 4.06
N ARG A 155 5.55 -3.46 3.04
CA ARG A 155 5.30 -2.92 1.69
C ARG A 155 4.32 -3.76 0.87
N MET A 156 4.24 -5.07 1.15
CA MET A 156 3.29 -6.00 0.52
C MET A 156 1.90 -5.96 1.15
N GLY A 157 1.80 -5.48 2.39
CA GLY A 157 0.52 -5.36 3.08
C GLY A 157 -0.45 -4.41 2.38
N PRO A 158 -1.77 -4.55 2.64
CA PRO A 158 -2.74 -3.60 2.13
C PRO A 158 -2.35 -2.20 2.58
N PRO A 159 -2.54 -1.18 1.73
CA PRO A 159 -2.27 0.20 2.12
C PRO A 159 -3.06 0.47 3.39
N LYS A 160 -2.35 0.68 4.52
CA LYS A 160 -3.01 1.16 5.73
C LYS A 160 -3.83 2.37 5.31
N ASN A 161 -5.14 2.29 5.52
CA ASN A 161 -6.07 3.38 5.23
C ASN A 161 -5.37 4.69 5.55
N ARG A 162 -5.11 5.48 4.52
CA ARG A 162 -4.76 6.87 4.70
C ARG A 162 -6.00 7.49 5.35
N MET A 163 -6.03 7.52 6.66
CA MET A 163 -6.74 8.62 7.30
C MET A 163 -6.05 9.85 6.71
N GLY A 164 -6.73 10.52 5.79
CA GLY A 164 -6.30 11.83 5.33
C GLY A 164 -5.98 12.68 6.56
N PRO A 165 -5.13 13.71 6.43
CA PRO A 165 -4.93 14.63 7.52
C PRO A 165 -6.29 14.99 8.09
N PRO A 166 -6.44 15.09 9.43
CA PRO A 166 -7.70 15.50 10.01
C PRO A 166 -8.14 16.78 9.29
N PRO A 167 -9.42 16.89 8.88
CA PRO A 167 -9.90 18.09 8.24
C PRO A 167 -9.51 19.27 9.13
N PRO A 168 -9.08 20.42 8.54
CA PRO A 168 -8.77 21.58 9.30
C PRO A 168 -9.96 21.90 10.23
N PRO A 169 -9.73 22.44 11.44
CA PRO A 169 -10.79 22.85 12.32
C PRO A 169 -11.59 23.97 11.59
N GLY A 170 -12.58 23.58 10.86
CA GLY A 170 -13.54 24.42 10.17
C GLY A 170 -14.87 24.30 10.89
N ASP A 171 -15.61 25.39 10.93
CA ASP A 171 -16.87 25.56 11.63
C ASP A 171 -17.76 24.32 11.54
N GLU A 172 -18.13 23.83 12.70
CA GLU A 172 -18.94 22.61 12.93
C GLU A 172 -20.34 22.70 12.30
N LYS A 173 -20.70 23.85 11.74
CA LYS A 173 -22.02 24.12 11.16
C LYS A 173 -22.22 23.67 9.72
N ASP A 174 -21.15 23.39 8.97
CA ASP A 174 -21.21 23.05 7.53
C ASP A 174 -20.80 21.61 7.19
N ARG A 175 -20.74 20.69 8.15
CA ARG A 175 -20.49 19.29 7.87
C ARG A 175 -21.76 18.61 7.35
N PRO A 176 -21.84 18.19 6.09
CA PRO A 176 -22.90 17.29 5.67
C PRO A 176 -22.81 16.01 6.51
N MET A 177 -23.87 15.66 7.20
CA MET A 177 -23.98 14.42 7.99
C MET A 177 -23.66 13.23 7.07
N ARG A 178 -22.52 12.57 7.30
CA ARG A 178 -22.05 11.46 6.47
C ARG A 178 -22.87 10.17 6.65
N TYR A 179 -23.64 10.09 7.73
CA TYR A 179 -24.60 9.01 7.99
C TYR A 179 -25.79 9.57 8.77
N PRO A 180 -27.02 9.23 8.43
CA PRO A 180 -28.14 9.49 9.31
C PRO A 180 -27.93 8.71 10.61
N PRO A 181 -28.26 9.31 11.78
CA PRO A 181 -28.21 8.58 13.04
C PRO A 181 -29.11 7.34 12.97
N PRO A 182 -28.76 6.24 13.63
CA PRO A 182 -29.59 5.05 13.65
C PRO A 182 -30.98 5.39 14.24
N PRO A 183 -32.07 4.85 13.69
CA PRO A 183 -33.41 5.13 14.19
C PRO A 183 -33.52 4.66 15.64
N GLY A 184 -33.77 5.57 16.57
CA GLY A 184 -33.99 5.29 18.00
C GLY A 184 -33.23 6.17 18.99
N GLN A 185 -32.27 7.01 18.55
CA GLN A 185 -31.67 8.01 19.46
C GLN A 185 -32.26 9.39 19.19
N ALA A 186 -33.43 9.63 19.80
CA ALA A 186 -33.93 10.98 19.93
C ALA A 186 -33.00 11.76 20.88
N HIS A 187 -32.41 12.85 20.39
CA HIS A 187 -31.69 13.78 21.24
C HIS A 187 -32.67 14.34 22.29
N GLU A 188 -32.49 13.94 23.54
CA GLU A 188 -33.05 14.67 24.65
C GLU A 188 -32.35 16.06 24.72
N PRO A 189 -33.11 17.15 24.76
CA PRO A 189 -32.51 18.50 24.89
C PRO A 189 -31.84 18.62 26.27
N PRO A 190 -30.64 19.22 26.37
CA PRO A 190 -30.00 19.44 27.67
C PRO A 190 -30.77 20.49 28.48
N GLY A 191 -31.23 20.07 29.63
CA GLY A 191 -31.54 20.98 30.72
C GLY A 191 -32.97 21.25 31.07
N VAL A 192 -33.63 20.35 31.81
CA VAL A 192 -34.52 20.73 32.90
C VAL A 192 -34.24 19.78 34.07
N ARG A 193 -33.56 20.27 35.11
CA ARG A 193 -33.48 19.59 36.39
C ARG A 193 -34.82 19.72 37.08
N PRO A 194 -35.46 18.65 37.55
CA PRO A 194 -36.61 18.78 38.41
C PRO A 194 -36.23 19.40 39.78
N PRO A 195 -37.10 20.15 40.43
CA PRO A 195 -36.85 20.73 41.74
C PRO A 195 -36.70 19.62 42.79
N LEU A 196 -35.72 19.81 43.69
CA LEU A 196 -35.54 18.99 44.89
C LEU A 196 -36.74 19.18 45.82
N ASP A 197 -37.56 18.16 46.02
CA ASP A 197 -38.52 18.14 47.09
C ASP A 197 -37.78 17.94 48.42
N ASN A 198 -37.81 19.02 49.23
CA ASN A 198 -37.54 18.95 50.66
C ASN A 198 -38.77 18.43 51.34
N ASN A 199 -38.72 17.20 51.89
CA ASN A 199 -39.44 16.85 53.13
C ASN A 199 -38.77 15.67 53.83
#